data_8a2f1be99485f520763af5cabb56a906
#
_entry.id   8a2f1be99485f520763af5cabb56a906
#
_cell.length_a   1.000
_cell.length_b   1.000
_cell.length_c   1.000
_cell.angle_alpha   90.00
_cell.angle_beta   90.00
_cell.angle_gamma   90.00
#
_symmetry.space_group_name_H-M   'P 1'
#
loop_
_entity.id
_entity.type
_entity.pdbx_description
1 polymer ?
#
loop_
_entity_poly.entity_id
_entity_poly.type
_entity_poly.pdbx_seq_one_letter_code
_entity_poly.pdbx_strand_id
1 'polypeptide(L)'
;MLDLYSIYKTQGSLSNLNITMVGDLKYGRTVHSLLMAMSHFNPTFHFVAPDELKMPIEYKLFCEQNHIPYFEHTEFSEEVINQADILYMTRVQRERFTDLMEYEKVKNVYTLHNSMLEHSKDNLRILHPLPRVNEISYDVDSNPKAYYFQQAKNGLFARQAIICKVLGIEV
;
A
#
# COMPACT_ATOMS: atom_id res chain seq x y z
N MET A 1 8.44 -3.19 8.83
CA MET A 1 8.52 -2.43 10.12
C MET A 1 7.96 -1.03 10.00
N LEU A 2 8.50 -0.17 9.14
CA LEU A 2 8.01 1.21 8.91
C LEU A 2 6.50 1.27 8.62
N ASP A 3 6.01 0.46 7.69
CA ASP A 3 4.58 0.45 7.31
C ASP A 3 3.71 -0.06 8.46
N LEU A 4 4.12 -1.14 9.14
CA LEU A 4 3.41 -1.64 10.32
C LEU A 4 3.31 -0.58 11.42
N TYR A 5 4.40 0.15 11.70
CA TYR A 5 4.39 1.23 12.68
C TYR A 5 3.44 2.35 12.26
N SER A 6 3.45 2.73 10.99
CA SER A 6 2.56 3.78 10.45
C SER A 6 1.09 3.35 10.51
N ILE A 7 0.79 2.09 10.16
CA ILE A 7 -0.55 1.52 10.27
C ILE A 7 -1.00 1.50 11.74
N TYR A 8 -0.20 0.93 12.63
CA TYR A 8 -0.54 0.87 14.06
C TYR A 8 -0.78 2.26 14.65
N LYS A 9 0.09 3.23 14.34
CA LYS A 9 -0.03 4.60 14.83
C LYS A 9 -1.31 5.31 14.38
N THR A 10 -1.82 4.96 13.21
CA THR A 10 -3.01 5.62 12.63
C THR A 10 -4.31 4.87 12.90
N GLN A 11 -4.26 3.55 13.06
CA GLN A 11 -5.43 2.71 13.26
C GLN A 11 -5.62 2.27 14.73
N GLY A 12 -4.59 2.42 15.57
CA GLY A 12 -4.59 1.93 16.95
C GLY A 12 -4.45 0.41 17.07
N SER A 13 -4.64 -0.33 15.99
CA SER A 13 -4.51 -1.79 15.89
C SER A 13 -3.97 -2.17 14.53
N LEU A 14 -3.38 -3.36 14.42
CA LEU A 14 -3.03 -3.98 13.13
C LEU A 14 -4.07 -5.01 12.68
N SER A 15 -4.97 -5.44 13.58
CA SER A 15 -5.85 -6.57 13.35
C SER A 15 -7.13 -6.19 12.63
N ASN A 16 -7.59 -7.10 11.75
CA ASN A 16 -8.88 -7.03 11.04
C ASN A 16 -9.03 -5.79 10.13
N LEU A 17 -7.93 -5.34 9.53
CA LEU A 17 -7.94 -4.18 8.64
C LEU A 17 -8.20 -4.58 7.17
N ASN A 18 -8.96 -3.76 6.47
CA ASN A 18 -9.10 -3.81 5.02
C ASN A 18 -7.97 -3.01 4.37
N ILE A 19 -7.08 -3.68 3.65
CA ILE A 19 -5.90 -3.10 3.05
C ILE A 19 -6.02 -3.17 1.53
N THR A 20 -6.18 -2.02 0.90
CA THR A 20 -6.21 -1.89 -0.55
C THR A 20 -4.82 -1.54 -1.06
N MET A 21 -4.23 -2.39 -1.89
CA MET A 21 -2.94 -2.20 -2.54
C MET A 21 -3.16 -1.88 -4.01
N VAL A 22 -2.61 -0.77 -4.50
CA VAL A 22 -2.89 -0.23 -5.83
C VAL A 22 -1.62 0.01 -6.63
N GLY A 23 -1.60 -0.41 -7.88
CA GLY A 23 -0.56 -0.08 -8.87
C GLY A 23 0.30 -1.28 -9.25
N ASP A 24 1.62 -1.19 -9.07
CA ASP A 24 2.55 -2.28 -9.42
C ASP A 24 2.62 -3.32 -8.28
N LEU A 25 1.76 -4.31 -8.36
CA LEU A 25 1.74 -5.41 -7.40
C LEU A 25 2.65 -6.57 -7.82
N LYS A 26 3.09 -6.59 -9.08
CA LYS A 26 3.96 -7.66 -9.61
C LYS A 26 5.41 -7.51 -9.19
N TYR A 27 5.95 -6.31 -9.30
CA TYR A 27 7.37 -6.03 -9.03
C TYR A 27 7.59 -5.26 -7.72
N GLY A 28 6.50 -4.83 -7.07
CA GLY A 28 6.50 -4.02 -5.88
C GLY A 28 6.93 -4.78 -4.63
N ARG A 29 8.23 -4.85 -4.33
CA ARG A 29 8.74 -5.54 -3.12
C ARG A 29 8.11 -5.05 -1.82
N THR A 30 7.69 -3.80 -1.76
CA THR A 30 7.07 -3.22 -0.57
C THR A 30 5.69 -3.81 -0.31
N VAL A 31 4.87 -4.02 -1.35
CA VAL A 31 3.54 -4.65 -1.19
C VAL A 31 3.67 -6.11 -0.79
N HIS A 32 4.65 -6.85 -1.34
CA HIS A 32 4.92 -8.23 -0.95
C HIS A 32 5.32 -8.32 0.53
N SER A 33 6.25 -7.46 0.96
CA SER A 33 6.68 -7.41 2.36
C SER A 33 5.56 -6.99 3.31
N LEU A 34 4.69 -6.06 2.88
CA LEU A 34 3.56 -5.61 3.67
C LEU A 34 2.50 -6.72 3.80
N LEU A 35 2.18 -7.43 2.71
CA LEU A 35 1.27 -8.57 2.71
C LEU A 35 1.75 -9.63 3.73
N MET A 36 3.01 -10.05 3.61
CA MET A 36 3.60 -11.04 4.51
C MET A 36 3.59 -10.58 5.98
N ALA A 37 3.87 -9.30 6.24
CA ALA A 37 3.89 -8.77 7.60
C ALA A 37 2.46 -8.64 8.18
N MET A 38 1.49 -8.21 7.38
CA MET A 38 0.10 -8.06 7.81
C MET A 38 -0.63 -9.39 7.95
N SER A 39 -0.19 -10.46 7.29
CA SER A 39 -0.82 -11.79 7.36
C SER A 39 -0.97 -12.34 8.78
N HIS A 40 -0.17 -11.87 9.72
CA HIS A 40 -0.24 -12.25 11.13
C HIS A 40 -1.40 -11.57 11.91
N PHE A 41 -2.13 -10.64 11.26
CA PHE A 41 -3.11 -9.78 11.93
C PHE A 41 -4.53 -9.90 11.35
N ASN A 42 -4.83 -11.02 10.68
CA ASN A 42 -6.14 -11.29 10.10
C ASN A 42 -6.67 -10.16 9.19
N PRO A 43 -5.91 -9.74 8.16
CA PRO A 43 -6.33 -8.68 7.23
C PRO A 43 -7.33 -9.21 6.20
N THR A 44 -7.99 -8.28 5.51
CA THR A 44 -8.61 -8.49 4.20
C THR A 44 -7.87 -7.67 3.16
N PHE A 45 -7.42 -8.29 2.07
CA PHE A 45 -6.70 -7.58 1.01
C PHE A 45 -7.58 -7.30 -0.20
N HIS A 46 -7.41 -6.10 -0.78
CA HIS A 46 -7.91 -5.73 -2.09
C HIS A 46 -6.72 -5.39 -2.99
N PHE A 47 -6.53 -6.15 -4.06
CA PHE A 47 -5.45 -5.98 -5.02
C PHE A 47 -6.00 -5.26 -6.25
N VAL A 48 -5.58 -4.03 -6.48
CA VAL A 48 -6.00 -3.20 -7.62
C VAL A 48 -4.82 -3.03 -8.57
N ALA A 49 -4.85 -3.74 -9.67
CA ALA A 49 -3.77 -3.71 -10.66
C ALA A 49 -4.28 -4.05 -12.07
N PRO A 50 -3.69 -3.48 -13.14
CA PRO A 50 -3.92 -3.95 -14.51
C PRO A 50 -3.38 -5.38 -14.66
N ASP A 51 -3.83 -6.08 -15.69
CA ASP A 51 -3.51 -7.51 -15.87
C ASP A 51 -2.00 -7.79 -15.90
N GLU A 52 -1.21 -6.88 -16.44
CA GLU A 52 0.25 -6.98 -16.54
C GLU A 52 0.98 -6.84 -15.21
N LEU A 53 0.33 -6.19 -14.20
CA LEU A 53 0.92 -5.84 -12.91
C LEU A 53 0.22 -6.49 -11.70
N LYS A 54 -0.60 -7.51 -11.94
CA LYS A 54 -1.31 -8.26 -10.88
C LYS A 54 -0.36 -8.87 -9.86
N MET A 55 -0.89 -9.06 -8.66
CA MET A 55 -0.19 -9.79 -7.60
C MET A 55 0.24 -11.17 -8.08
N PRO A 56 1.53 -11.55 -7.92
CA PRO A 56 2.02 -12.86 -8.33
C PRO A 56 1.28 -14.01 -7.63
N ILE A 57 1.17 -15.13 -8.34
CA ILE A 57 0.38 -16.29 -7.89
C ILE A 57 0.86 -16.84 -6.54
N GLU A 58 2.16 -16.79 -6.24
CA GLU A 58 2.72 -17.26 -4.99
C GLU A 58 2.16 -16.54 -3.77
N TYR A 59 1.89 -15.23 -3.85
CA TYR A 59 1.28 -14.46 -2.76
C TYR A 59 -0.22 -14.74 -2.61
N LYS A 60 -0.91 -15.02 -3.72
CA LYS A 60 -2.32 -15.42 -3.69
C LYS A 60 -2.48 -16.82 -3.07
N LEU A 61 -1.65 -17.78 -3.47
CA LEU A 61 -1.59 -19.11 -2.85
C LEU A 61 -1.23 -19.02 -1.36
N PHE A 62 -0.32 -18.11 -1.00
CA PHE A 62 -0.03 -17.88 0.42
C PHE A 62 -1.26 -17.38 1.19
N CYS A 63 -2.04 -16.46 0.63
CA CYS A 63 -3.29 -16.00 1.25
C CYS A 63 -4.29 -17.16 1.40
N GLU A 64 -4.49 -17.97 0.36
CA GLU A 64 -5.39 -19.14 0.40
C GLU A 64 -4.97 -20.15 1.47
N GLN A 65 -3.69 -20.51 1.53
CA GLN A 65 -3.15 -21.45 2.51
C GLN A 65 -3.29 -20.96 3.97
N ASN A 66 -3.29 -19.66 4.17
CA ASN A 66 -3.43 -19.04 5.49
C ASN A 66 -4.85 -18.52 5.76
N HIS A 67 -5.82 -18.86 4.91
CA HIS A 67 -7.23 -18.45 5.03
C HIS A 67 -7.44 -16.92 5.13
N ILE A 68 -6.58 -16.16 4.41
CA ILE A 68 -6.65 -14.70 4.36
C ILE A 68 -7.54 -14.29 3.18
N PRO A 69 -8.64 -13.59 3.42
CA PRO A 69 -9.50 -13.10 2.34
C PRO A 69 -8.77 -12.11 1.44
N TYR A 70 -8.90 -12.27 0.13
CA TYR A 70 -8.43 -11.29 -0.84
C TYR A 70 -9.38 -11.18 -2.03
N PHE A 71 -9.40 -10.00 -2.65
CA PHE A 71 -10.19 -9.66 -3.83
C PHE A 71 -9.31 -8.97 -4.86
N GLU A 72 -9.47 -9.34 -6.14
CA GLU A 72 -8.73 -8.73 -7.25
C GLU A 72 -9.64 -7.77 -8.02
N HIS A 73 -9.11 -6.60 -8.36
CA HIS A 73 -9.79 -5.56 -9.12
C HIS A 73 -8.88 -5.05 -10.23
N THR A 74 -9.45 -4.84 -11.42
CA THR A 74 -8.75 -4.19 -12.55
C THR A 74 -9.07 -2.70 -12.64
N GLU A 75 -10.11 -2.24 -11.94
CA GLU A 75 -10.52 -0.84 -11.89
C GLU A 75 -10.25 -0.24 -10.52
N PHE A 76 -9.71 0.97 -10.51
CA PHE A 76 -9.50 1.74 -9.30
C PHE A 76 -10.72 2.64 -9.06
N SER A 77 -11.74 2.08 -8.43
CA SER A 77 -13.02 2.73 -8.19
C SER A 77 -13.15 3.27 -6.76
N GLU A 78 -14.08 4.22 -6.58
CA GLU A 78 -14.44 4.75 -5.26
C GLU A 78 -14.99 3.64 -4.34
N GLU A 79 -15.69 2.64 -4.88
CA GLU A 79 -16.22 1.53 -4.10
C GLU A 79 -15.12 0.75 -3.38
N VAL A 80 -13.99 0.52 -4.06
CA VAL A 80 -12.84 -0.17 -3.47
C VAL A 80 -12.14 0.71 -2.44
N ILE A 81 -12.05 2.03 -2.70
CA ILE A 81 -11.48 3.00 -1.75
C ILE A 81 -12.33 3.09 -0.48
N ASN A 82 -13.66 3.11 -0.62
CA ASN A 82 -14.59 3.28 0.49
C ASN A 82 -14.59 2.11 1.49
N GLN A 83 -14.10 0.95 1.08
CA GLN A 83 -13.95 -0.21 1.96
C GLN A 83 -12.63 -0.21 2.73
N ALA A 84 -11.63 0.56 2.27
CA ALA A 84 -10.28 0.53 2.80
C ALA A 84 -10.15 1.23 4.17
N ASP A 85 -9.36 0.65 5.06
CA ASP A 85 -8.79 1.30 6.24
C ASP A 85 -7.39 1.84 5.89
N ILE A 86 -6.68 1.10 5.03
CA ILE A 86 -5.38 1.50 4.48
C ILE A 86 -5.44 1.42 2.95
N LEU A 87 -5.11 2.52 2.29
CA LEU A 87 -4.89 2.60 0.85
C LEU A 87 -3.38 2.72 0.60
N TYR A 88 -2.77 1.63 0.13
CA TYR A 88 -1.34 1.57 -0.14
C TYR A 88 -1.09 1.74 -1.64
N MET A 89 -0.68 2.94 -2.04
CA MET A 89 -0.38 3.28 -3.42
C MET A 89 1.05 2.93 -3.78
N THR A 90 1.27 2.44 -4.99
CA THR A 90 2.61 2.17 -5.53
C THR A 90 2.78 2.80 -6.89
N ARG A 91 4.01 3.22 -7.19
CA ARG A 91 4.35 3.71 -8.52
C ARG A 91 4.67 2.55 -9.47
N VAL A 92 4.30 2.67 -10.72
CA VAL A 92 4.76 1.78 -11.79
C VAL A 92 6.22 2.10 -12.13
N GLN A 93 7.12 1.15 -11.93
CA GLN A 93 8.56 1.34 -12.07
C GLN A 93 9.00 1.08 -13.51
N ARG A 94 9.34 2.14 -14.28
CA ARG A 94 9.81 2.04 -15.66
C ARG A 94 10.98 1.08 -15.84
N GLU A 95 11.89 1.07 -14.88
CA GLU A 95 13.11 0.26 -14.86
C GLU A 95 12.85 -1.26 -14.80
N ARG A 96 11.61 -1.67 -14.61
CA ARG A 96 11.19 -3.08 -14.56
C ARG A 96 10.67 -3.61 -15.90
N PHE A 97 10.42 -2.71 -16.86
CA PHE A 97 9.90 -3.07 -18.15
C PHE A 97 11.03 -3.18 -19.18
N THR A 98 11.10 -4.30 -19.88
CA THR A 98 11.98 -4.47 -21.04
C THR A 98 11.41 -3.81 -22.28
N ASP A 99 10.09 -3.78 -22.41
CA ASP A 99 9.37 -3.08 -23.47
C ASP A 99 8.78 -1.77 -22.94
N LEU A 100 9.22 -0.66 -23.56
CA LEU A 100 8.71 0.67 -23.23
C LEU A 100 7.24 0.87 -23.62
N MET A 101 6.75 0.15 -24.63
CA MET A 101 5.35 0.24 -25.03
C MET A 101 4.42 -0.38 -23.99
N GLU A 102 4.85 -1.45 -23.32
CA GLU A 102 4.11 -2.02 -22.18
C GLU A 102 4.05 -1.06 -21.02
N TYR A 103 5.18 -0.42 -20.69
CA TYR A 103 5.21 0.61 -19.65
C TYR A 103 4.28 1.78 -19.95
N GLU A 104 4.29 2.29 -21.21
CA GLU A 104 3.44 3.42 -21.61
C GLU A 104 1.94 3.14 -21.44
N LYS A 105 1.51 1.89 -21.59
CA LYS A 105 0.11 1.47 -21.38
C LYS A 105 -0.33 1.55 -19.92
N VAL A 106 0.58 1.31 -18.97
CA VAL A 106 0.24 1.13 -17.54
C VAL A 106 0.74 2.24 -16.63
N LYS A 107 1.64 3.11 -17.08
CA LYS A 107 2.30 4.14 -16.25
C LYS A 107 1.36 5.11 -15.53
N ASN A 108 0.18 5.36 -16.10
CA ASN A 108 -0.82 6.31 -15.59
C ASN A 108 -2.21 5.66 -15.45
N VAL A 109 -2.28 4.33 -15.34
CA VAL A 109 -3.57 3.62 -15.28
C VAL A 109 -4.36 4.02 -14.04
N TYR A 110 -3.66 4.24 -12.92
CA TYR A 110 -4.31 4.65 -11.67
C TYR A 110 -3.70 5.93 -11.14
N THR A 111 -4.53 6.94 -10.99
CA THR A 111 -4.18 8.19 -10.32
C THR A 111 -5.23 8.44 -9.24
N LEU A 112 -4.79 8.57 -8.00
CA LEU A 112 -5.65 8.96 -6.89
C LEU A 112 -5.86 10.47 -6.92
N HIS A 113 -7.12 10.89 -6.98
CA HIS A 113 -7.55 12.29 -6.87
C HIS A 113 -8.29 12.51 -5.57
N ASN A 114 -8.28 13.74 -5.08
CA ASN A 114 -8.94 14.10 -3.82
C ASN A 114 -10.47 13.86 -3.87
N SER A 115 -11.11 14.05 -5.02
CA SER A 115 -12.54 13.78 -5.22
C SER A 115 -12.92 12.31 -4.95
N MET A 116 -12.03 11.36 -5.21
CA MET A 116 -12.28 9.94 -4.97
C MET A 116 -12.35 9.57 -3.47
N LEU A 117 -11.98 10.49 -2.58
CA LEU A 117 -11.93 10.27 -1.13
C LEU A 117 -13.16 10.76 -0.39
N GLU A 118 -14.14 11.34 -1.09
CA GLU A 118 -15.29 12.00 -0.49
C GLU A 118 -16.11 11.07 0.40
N HIS A 119 -16.35 9.84 -0.05
CA HIS A 119 -17.14 8.84 0.67
C HIS A 119 -16.30 7.79 1.40
N SER A 120 -14.98 7.99 1.44
CA SER A 120 -14.09 7.05 2.12
C SER A 120 -14.20 7.14 3.64
N LYS A 121 -13.88 6.04 4.33
CA LYS A 121 -13.92 5.96 5.80
C LYS A 121 -13.11 7.09 6.46
N ASP A 122 -13.55 7.54 7.63
CA ASP A 122 -12.84 8.58 8.40
C ASP A 122 -11.45 8.13 8.87
N ASN A 123 -11.31 6.84 9.17
CA ASN A 123 -10.06 6.24 9.58
C ASN A 123 -9.13 5.91 8.40
N LEU A 124 -9.57 6.03 7.15
CA LEU A 124 -8.72 5.76 5.99
C LEU A 124 -7.39 6.51 6.09
N ARG A 125 -6.28 5.82 5.82
CA ARG A 125 -4.96 6.45 5.64
C ARG A 125 -4.33 5.99 4.35
N ILE A 126 -3.80 6.97 3.61
CA ILE A 126 -3.13 6.78 2.33
C ILE A 126 -1.64 6.68 2.61
N LEU A 127 -1.07 5.55 2.24
CA LEU A 127 0.36 5.24 2.37
C LEU A 127 1.00 5.12 0.99
N HIS A 128 2.29 5.44 0.92
CA HIS A 128 3.10 5.30 -0.29
C HIS A 128 4.58 5.19 0.09
N PRO A 129 5.34 4.26 -0.50
CA PRO A 129 6.76 4.06 -0.14
C PRO A 129 7.69 5.20 -0.61
N LEU A 130 7.18 6.15 -1.41
CA LEU A 130 7.90 7.25 -2.03
C LEU A 130 9.19 6.81 -2.81
N PRO A 131 9.66 7.58 -3.79
CA PRO A 131 9.03 8.81 -4.31
C PRO A 131 7.81 8.49 -5.20
N ARG A 132 6.81 9.37 -5.16
CA ARG A 132 5.68 9.32 -6.09
C ARG A 132 5.98 10.10 -7.39
N VAL A 133 5.22 9.80 -8.43
CA VAL A 133 5.23 10.52 -9.71
C VAL A 133 3.82 11.04 -10.02
N ASN A 134 2.97 10.24 -10.68
CA ASN A 134 1.62 10.64 -11.11
C ASN A 134 0.52 9.82 -10.45
N GLU A 135 0.85 8.79 -9.70
CA GLU A 135 -0.11 7.86 -9.09
C GLU A 135 -0.90 8.46 -7.92
N ILE A 136 -0.44 9.56 -7.36
CA ILE A 136 -1.18 10.40 -6.42
C ILE A 136 -1.11 11.84 -6.88
N SER A 137 -2.25 12.44 -7.17
CA SER A 137 -2.36 13.83 -7.56
C SER A 137 -1.99 14.77 -6.40
N TYR A 138 -1.46 15.96 -6.72
CA TYR A 138 -1.05 16.95 -5.71
C TYR A 138 -2.21 17.51 -4.87
N ASP A 139 -3.45 17.43 -5.37
CA ASP A 139 -4.64 17.84 -4.63
C ASP A 139 -4.92 16.97 -3.40
N VAL A 140 -4.36 15.75 -3.35
CA VAL A 140 -4.45 14.84 -2.21
C VAL A 140 -3.55 15.26 -1.05
N ASP A 141 -2.47 16.01 -1.29
CA ASP A 141 -1.48 16.36 -0.26
C ASP A 141 -2.06 17.13 0.93
N SER A 142 -3.10 17.92 0.69
CA SER A 142 -3.79 18.68 1.74
C SER A 142 -4.88 17.88 2.47
N ASN A 143 -5.20 16.67 1.99
CA ASN A 143 -6.22 15.83 2.61
C ASN A 143 -5.69 15.24 3.92
N PRO A 144 -6.45 15.30 5.04
CA PRO A 144 -6.02 14.74 6.33
C PRO A 144 -5.80 13.22 6.32
N LYS A 145 -6.30 12.53 5.29
CA LYS A 145 -6.08 11.08 5.08
C LYS A 145 -4.72 10.79 4.43
N ALA A 146 -4.05 11.78 3.82
CA ALA A 146 -2.70 11.64 3.24
C ALA A 146 -1.67 11.47 4.35
N TYR A 147 -1.06 10.29 4.44
CA TYR A 147 -0.13 9.98 5.51
C TYR A 147 1.28 9.61 5.02
N TYR A 148 1.51 9.55 3.72
CA TYR A 148 2.76 9.07 3.11
C TYR A 148 4.00 9.91 3.48
N PHE A 149 3.88 11.21 3.70
CA PHE A 149 5.00 12.02 4.17
C PHE A 149 5.34 11.73 5.64
N GLN A 150 4.31 11.57 6.48
CA GLN A 150 4.51 11.17 7.86
C GLN A 150 5.01 9.71 7.97
N GLN A 151 4.54 8.83 7.09
CA GLN A 151 5.07 7.47 6.94
C GLN A 151 6.57 7.50 6.67
N ALA A 152 7.05 8.32 5.72
CA ALA A 152 8.47 8.46 5.42
C ALA A 152 9.27 8.91 6.66
N LYS A 153 8.76 9.89 7.42
CA LYS A 153 9.35 10.34 8.69
C LYS A 153 9.38 9.23 9.75
N ASN A 154 8.33 8.43 9.84
CA ASN A 154 8.26 7.28 10.74
C ASN A 154 9.36 6.25 10.45
N GLY A 155 9.87 6.21 9.22
CA GLY A 155 10.99 5.35 8.84
C GLY A 155 12.28 5.65 9.58
N LEU A 156 12.52 6.91 9.96
CA LEU A 156 13.66 7.28 10.80
C LEU A 156 13.56 6.62 12.17
N PHE A 157 12.43 6.80 12.83
CA PHE A 157 12.21 6.25 14.18
C PHE A 157 12.21 4.71 14.19
N ALA A 158 11.57 4.08 13.20
CA ALA A 158 11.58 2.64 13.08
C ALA A 158 13.00 2.06 12.93
N ARG A 159 13.86 2.71 12.12
CA ARG A 159 15.27 2.31 11.95
C ARG A 159 16.08 2.52 13.22
N GLN A 160 15.90 3.65 13.89
CA GLN A 160 16.58 3.91 15.18
C GLN A 160 16.20 2.86 16.22
N ALA A 161 14.91 2.55 16.37
CA ALA A 161 14.44 1.52 17.29
C ALA A 161 15.04 0.13 17.00
N ILE A 162 15.13 -0.25 15.72
CA ILE A 162 15.76 -1.51 15.31
C ILE A 162 17.24 -1.54 15.71
N ILE A 163 17.98 -0.44 15.44
CA ILE A 163 19.40 -0.35 15.78
C ILE A 163 19.59 -0.44 17.30
N CYS A 164 18.81 0.31 18.08
CA CYS A 164 18.87 0.25 19.54
C CYS A 164 18.58 -1.17 20.03
N LYS A 165 17.55 -1.83 19.50
CA LYS A 165 17.22 -3.21 19.87
C LYS A 165 18.35 -4.19 19.57
N VAL A 166 19.00 -4.07 18.42
CA VAL A 166 20.13 -4.94 18.02
C VAL A 166 21.35 -4.71 18.93
N LEU A 167 21.57 -3.47 19.34
CA LEU A 167 22.69 -3.09 20.22
C LEU A 167 22.40 -3.28 21.72
N GLY A 168 21.20 -3.72 22.09
CA GLY A 168 20.80 -3.89 23.49
C GLY A 168 20.61 -2.57 24.24
N ILE A 169 20.38 -1.47 23.52
CA ILE A 169 20.14 -0.16 24.09
C ILE A 169 18.63 -0.04 24.40
N GLU A 170 18.29 0.24 25.66
CA GLU A 170 16.91 0.57 26.04
C GLU A 170 16.53 1.97 25.55
N VAL A 171 15.31 2.13 24.98
CA VAL A 171 14.80 3.38 24.40
C VAL A 171 13.51 3.78 25.12
#